data_e887c25b65c632042ca41bcd91f766bd
#
_entry.id   e887c25b65c632042ca41bcd91f766bd
#
_cell.length_a   1.000
_cell.length_b   1.000
_cell.length_c   1.000
_cell.angle_alpha   90.00
_cell.angle_beta   90.00
_cell.angle_gamma   90.00
#
_symmetry.space_group_name_H-M   'P 1'
#
loop_
_entity.id
_entity.type
_entity.pdbx_description
1 polymer ?
#
loop_
_entity_poly.entity_id
_entity_poly.type
_entity_poly.pdbx_seq_one_letter_code
_entity_poly.pdbx_strand_id
1 'polypeptide(L)'
;MKLKKILIIFGMAAICALQAAEAPAPYEFVRDIAYRPADDPQQTNQLCRLDVAYRPGMAERPVVVWFHGGGLTAGRRELPEALLKDQLLLIGVEYRLAPEVGTEEIIDDAAAAVAWAFEHCGEYGGDAKKVFVAGHSAGGYLVSMVALDPARLKKYGREANELAGAIPYSGHSITHYTTRQMMGMPPHQALIDGTAPLYHVRADAPPLLIISGDRELELFGRYEESAFFWRMLKLAGHKESRLVELDGFDHGTMVA
;
A
#
# COMPACT_ATOMS: atom_id res chain seq x y z
N MET A 1 46.43 67.84 27.08
CA MET A 1 46.41 67.33 25.73
C MET A 1 46.08 65.87 25.85
N LYS A 2 44.81 65.46 25.62
CA LYS A 2 44.33 64.07 25.75
C LYS A 2 43.80 63.62 24.38
N LEU A 3 44.53 62.69 23.78
CA LEU A 3 44.12 62.03 22.52
C LEU A 3 42.95 61.08 22.81
N LYS A 4 41.80 61.30 22.15
CA LYS A 4 40.70 60.35 22.11
C LYS A 4 40.95 59.33 21.01
N LYS A 5 41.04 58.05 21.40
CA LYS A 5 41.06 56.90 20.47
C LYS A 5 39.64 56.66 19.99
N ILE A 6 39.40 56.73 18.69
CA ILE A 6 38.20 56.35 18.03
C ILE A 6 38.31 54.87 17.72
N LEU A 7 37.43 54.05 18.33
CA LEU A 7 37.30 52.64 18.07
C LEU A 7 36.28 52.43 16.94
N ILE A 8 36.74 52.04 15.77
CA ILE A 8 35.84 51.67 14.64
C ILE A 8 35.49 50.18 14.81
N ILE A 9 34.21 49.92 15.14
CA ILE A 9 33.66 48.56 15.17
C ILE A 9 33.15 48.25 13.77
N PHE A 10 33.83 47.36 13.06
CA PHE A 10 33.29 46.74 11.84
C PHE A 10 32.27 45.68 12.23
N GLY A 11 31.01 46.01 12.08
CA GLY A 11 29.92 45.03 12.14
C GLY A 11 29.90 44.18 10.88
N MET A 12 30.38 42.94 10.95
CA MET A 12 30.08 41.93 9.93
C MET A 12 28.60 41.54 10.05
N ALA A 13 27.77 42.09 9.19
CA ALA A 13 26.43 41.60 8.96
C ALA A 13 26.53 40.25 8.23
N ALA A 14 26.37 39.15 8.96
CA ALA A 14 26.15 37.84 8.36
C ALA A 14 24.78 37.85 7.68
N ILE A 15 24.76 37.99 6.36
CA ILE A 15 23.58 37.78 5.56
C ILE A 15 23.36 36.26 5.51
N CYS A 16 22.52 35.73 6.42
CA CYS A 16 21.91 34.43 6.25
C CYS A 16 20.99 34.52 5.04
N ALA A 17 21.46 34.12 3.89
CA ALA A 17 20.61 33.83 2.74
C ALA A 17 19.71 32.66 3.14
N LEU A 18 18.46 32.93 3.52
CA LEU A 18 17.42 31.91 3.52
C LEU A 18 17.27 31.48 2.06
N GLN A 19 17.91 30.38 1.68
CA GLN A 19 17.54 29.70 0.43
C GLN A 19 16.08 29.28 0.59
N ALA A 20 15.18 29.97 -0.09
CA ALA A 20 13.83 29.49 -0.27
C ALA A 20 13.95 28.07 -0.85
N ALA A 21 13.42 27.07 -0.15
CA ALA A 21 13.38 25.73 -0.69
C ALA A 21 12.61 25.79 -2.01
N GLU A 22 13.25 25.45 -3.11
CA GLU A 22 12.58 25.34 -4.41
C GLU A 22 11.37 24.42 -4.25
N ALA A 23 10.25 24.80 -4.85
CA ALA A 23 9.07 23.96 -4.87
C ALA A 23 9.46 22.60 -5.51
N PRO A 24 9.01 21.47 -4.96
CA PRO A 24 9.40 20.16 -5.48
C PRO A 24 8.97 20.05 -6.93
N ALA A 25 9.82 19.42 -7.76
CA ALA A 25 9.51 19.15 -9.16
C ALA A 25 8.13 18.46 -9.31
N PRO A 26 7.40 18.70 -10.39
CA PRO A 26 6.14 18.02 -10.64
C PRO A 26 6.35 16.49 -10.70
N TYR A 27 5.27 15.72 -10.50
CA TYR A 27 5.31 14.29 -10.70
C TYR A 27 5.55 13.96 -12.18
N GLU A 28 6.42 12.98 -12.42
CA GLU A 28 6.56 12.27 -13.69
C GLU A 28 5.93 10.88 -13.56
N PHE A 29 5.52 10.34 -14.71
CA PHE A 29 4.79 9.08 -14.77
C PHE A 29 5.47 8.13 -15.75
N VAL A 30 5.82 6.94 -15.30
CA VAL A 30 6.20 5.82 -16.15
C VAL A 30 5.07 4.81 -16.10
N ARG A 31 4.59 4.41 -17.27
CA ARG A 31 3.37 3.59 -17.37
C ARG A 31 3.65 2.26 -18.03
N ASP A 32 2.77 1.31 -17.71
CA ASP A 32 2.70 0.01 -18.39
C ASP A 32 3.96 -0.85 -18.21
N ILE A 33 4.55 -0.81 -17.02
CA ILE A 33 5.74 -1.59 -16.67
C ILE A 33 5.32 -3.01 -16.31
N ALA A 34 5.96 -4.02 -16.91
CA ALA A 34 5.79 -5.42 -16.53
C ALA A 34 6.47 -5.67 -15.18
N TYR A 35 5.73 -6.23 -14.21
CA TYR A 35 6.30 -6.54 -12.90
C TYR A 35 6.65 -8.03 -12.73
N ARG A 36 6.18 -8.90 -13.60
CA ARG A 36 6.54 -10.32 -13.56
C ARG A 36 7.98 -10.50 -14.03
N PRO A 37 8.75 -11.43 -13.42
CA PRO A 37 10.08 -11.79 -13.90
C PRO A 37 10.10 -12.15 -15.39
N ALA A 38 11.24 -11.96 -16.05
CA ALA A 38 11.36 -12.18 -17.50
C ALA A 38 11.12 -13.63 -17.93
N ASP A 39 11.34 -14.59 -17.05
CA ASP A 39 11.13 -16.02 -17.24
C ASP A 39 9.74 -16.50 -16.79
N ASP A 40 8.92 -15.62 -16.20
CA ASP A 40 7.55 -15.95 -15.81
C ASP A 40 6.64 -16.01 -17.05
N PRO A 41 5.86 -17.09 -17.27
CA PRO A 41 4.91 -17.18 -18.38
C PRO A 41 3.89 -16.05 -18.45
N GLN A 42 3.64 -15.34 -17.33
CA GLN A 42 2.71 -14.21 -17.22
C GLN A 42 3.38 -12.84 -17.46
N GLN A 43 4.67 -12.80 -17.75
CA GLN A 43 5.42 -11.55 -17.91
C GLN A 43 4.84 -10.66 -19.03
N THR A 44 4.29 -11.24 -20.09
CA THR A 44 3.66 -10.53 -21.20
C THR A 44 2.16 -10.26 -20.98
N ASN A 45 1.56 -10.73 -19.89
CA ASN A 45 0.15 -10.53 -19.60
C ASN A 45 -0.14 -9.04 -19.38
N GLN A 46 -1.14 -8.50 -20.06
CA GLN A 46 -1.50 -7.08 -20.00
C GLN A 46 -2.07 -6.65 -18.65
N LEU A 47 -2.51 -7.60 -17.82
CA LEU A 47 -2.96 -7.35 -16.45
C LEU A 47 -1.84 -7.51 -15.40
N CYS A 48 -0.63 -7.96 -15.81
CA CYS A 48 0.55 -8.00 -14.94
C CYS A 48 1.41 -6.75 -15.15
N ARG A 49 0.82 -5.57 -15.00
CA ARG A 49 1.43 -4.26 -15.25
C ARG A 49 1.27 -3.32 -14.06
N LEU A 50 2.15 -2.36 -13.97
CA LEU A 50 2.05 -1.28 -13.00
C LEU A 50 2.43 0.07 -13.62
N ASP A 51 1.98 1.14 -12.97
CA ASP A 51 2.35 2.52 -13.28
C ASP A 51 3.10 3.11 -12.08
N VAL A 52 4.11 3.93 -12.35
CA VAL A 52 4.93 4.60 -11.34
C VAL A 52 4.75 6.12 -11.47
N ALA A 53 4.47 6.79 -10.34
CA ALA A 53 4.51 8.24 -10.23
C ALA A 53 5.62 8.63 -9.25
N TYR A 54 6.55 9.48 -9.70
CA TYR A 54 7.71 9.90 -8.91
C TYR A 54 8.06 11.37 -9.19
N ARG A 55 8.87 11.97 -8.33
CA ARG A 55 9.40 13.34 -8.54
C ARG A 55 10.89 13.28 -8.81
N PRO A 56 11.36 13.73 -9.99
CA PRO A 56 12.78 13.77 -10.33
C PRO A 56 13.62 14.52 -9.30
N GLY A 57 14.82 14.02 -9.05
CA GLY A 57 15.77 14.63 -8.12
C GLY A 57 15.47 14.38 -6.63
N MET A 58 14.40 13.67 -6.29
CA MET A 58 14.14 13.23 -4.92
C MET A 58 14.73 11.84 -4.67
N ALA A 59 15.21 11.60 -3.45
CA ALA A 59 15.78 10.33 -3.03
C ALA A 59 15.24 9.92 -1.66
N GLU A 60 15.37 8.63 -1.34
CA GLU A 60 15.00 8.03 -0.04
C GLU A 60 13.53 8.26 0.34
N ARG A 61 12.63 8.31 -0.65
CA ARG A 61 11.21 8.56 -0.44
C ARG A 61 10.47 7.31 0.03
N PRO A 62 9.45 7.48 0.88
CA PRO A 62 8.50 6.40 1.12
C PRO A 62 7.89 5.93 -0.19
N VAL A 63 7.68 4.63 -0.30
CA VAL A 63 7.08 3.96 -1.47
C VAL A 63 5.73 3.43 -1.06
N VAL A 64 4.70 3.76 -1.82
CA VAL A 64 3.36 3.18 -1.63
C VAL A 64 3.01 2.35 -2.85
N VAL A 65 2.80 1.06 -2.66
CA VAL A 65 2.28 0.14 -3.67
C VAL A 65 0.77 0.06 -3.47
N TRP A 66 0.03 0.62 -4.41
CA TRP A 66 -1.43 0.74 -4.36
C TRP A 66 -2.14 -0.31 -5.19
N PHE A 67 -3.10 -1.00 -4.58
CA PHE A 67 -3.97 -1.99 -5.22
C PHE A 67 -5.40 -1.46 -5.30
N HIS A 68 -5.97 -1.44 -6.51
CA HIS A 68 -7.33 -0.98 -6.76
C HIS A 68 -8.40 -1.93 -6.21
N GLY A 69 -9.63 -1.45 -6.06
CA GLY A 69 -10.80 -2.24 -5.73
C GLY A 69 -11.40 -2.96 -6.94
N GLY A 70 -12.63 -3.44 -6.79
CA GLY A 70 -13.39 -4.07 -7.88
C GLY A 70 -13.73 -5.54 -7.66
N GLY A 71 -13.68 -6.01 -6.41
CA GLY A 71 -14.18 -7.35 -6.04
C GLY A 71 -13.40 -8.52 -6.63
N LEU A 72 -12.15 -8.34 -7.04
CA LEU A 72 -11.32 -9.30 -7.79
C LEU A 72 -11.85 -9.66 -9.17
N THR A 73 -12.91 -9.00 -9.65
CA THR A 73 -13.57 -9.29 -10.94
C THR A 73 -13.59 -8.09 -11.88
N ALA A 74 -13.22 -6.92 -11.40
CA ALA A 74 -13.24 -5.67 -12.14
C ALA A 74 -12.22 -4.69 -11.54
N GLY A 75 -12.10 -3.50 -12.14
CA GLY A 75 -11.19 -2.46 -11.72
C GLY A 75 -10.03 -2.31 -12.71
N ARG A 76 -9.15 -1.39 -12.40
CA ARG A 76 -7.91 -1.15 -13.15
C ARG A 76 -6.92 -0.41 -12.28
N ARG A 77 -5.64 -0.47 -12.62
CA ARG A 77 -4.60 0.28 -11.93
C ARG A 77 -4.88 1.78 -11.93
N GLU A 78 -4.63 2.40 -10.82
CA GLU A 78 -4.83 3.82 -10.59
C GLU A 78 -3.72 4.38 -9.70
N LEU A 79 -3.54 5.68 -9.75
CA LEU A 79 -2.64 6.44 -8.90
C LEU A 79 -3.49 7.48 -8.15
N PRO A 80 -3.98 7.19 -6.93
CA PRO A 80 -4.89 8.07 -6.20
C PRO A 80 -4.32 9.49 -6.06
N GLU A 81 -5.07 10.49 -6.52
CA GLU A 81 -4.62 11.89 -6.52
C GLU A 81 -4.32 12.43 -5.12
N ALA A 82 -5.03 11.93 -4.11
CA ALA A 82 -4.78 12.27 -2.72
C ALA A 82 -3.35 11.92 -2.29
N LEU A 83 -2.80 10.80 -2.75
CA LEU A 83 -1.44 10.35 -2.46
C LEU A 83 -0.38 11.10 -3.27
N LEU A 84 -0.73 11.69 -4.41
CA LEU A 84 0.19 12.50 -5.21
C LEU A 84 0.51 13.87 -4.57
N LYS A 85 -0.17 14.24 -3.48
CA LYS A 85 0.13 15.47 -2.72
C LYS A 85 1.32 15.30 -1.79
N ASP A 86 1.61 14.07 -1.40
CA ASP A 86 2.65 13.73 -0.43
C ASP A 86 3.94 13.31 -1.13
N GLN A 87 5.03 13.89 -0.94
CA GLN A 87 6.32 13.67 -1.58
C GLN A 87 6.81 12.19 -1.48
N LEU A 88 6.05 11.26 -2.02
CA LEU A 88 6.30 9.81 -2.01
C LEU A 88 6.44 9.27 -3.43
N LEU A 89 6.96 8.08 -3.56
CA LEU A 89 6.90 7.26 -4.76
C LEU A 89 5.60 6.46 -4.73
N LEU A 90 4.73 6.62 -5.74
CA LEU A 90 3.46 5.89 -5.83
C LEU A 90 3.51 4.90 -6.98
N ILE A 91 3.14 3.67 -6.71
CA ILE A 91 3.09 2.56 -7.68
C ILE A 91 1.66 2.05 -7.72
N GLY A 92 0.96 2.21 -8.84
CA GLY A 92 -0.40 1.69 -9.05
C GLY A 92 -0.35 0.35 -9.78
N VAL A 93 -0.89 -0.69 -9.18
CA VAL A 93 -0.78 -2.07 -9.65
C VAL A 93 -2.06 -2.52 -10.33
N GLU A 94 -1.93 -3.11 -11.52
CA GLU A 94 -2.92 -3.97 -12.14
C GLU A 94 -2.68 -5.41 -11.74
N TYR A 95 -3.70 -6.24 -11.66
CA TYR A 95 -3.60 -7.66 -11.39
C TYR A 95 -4.67 -8.44 -12.16
N ARG A 96 -4.41 -9.72 -12.44
CA ARG A 96 -5.38 -10.57 -13.14
C ARG A 96 -6.67 -10.72 -12.34
N LEU A 97 -7.76 -10.96 -13.02
CA LEU A 97 -9.11 -10.93 -12.44
C LEU A 97 -9.78 -12.30 -12.52
N ALA A 98 -10.68 -12.58 -11.60
CA ALA A 98 -11.60 -13.69 -11.69
C ALA A 98 -12.70 -13.38 -12.74
N PRO A 99 -13.25 -14.38 -13.45
CA PRO A 99 -12.98 -15.82 -13.30
C PRO A 99 -11.82 -16.35 -14.16
N GLU A 100 -11.10 -15.49 -14.89
CA GLU A 100 -10.01 -15.92 -15.80
C GLU A 100 -8.88 -16.61 -15.03
N VAL A 101 -8.64 -16.19 -13.79
CA VAL A 101 -7.72 -16.84 -12.87
C VAL A 101 -8.37 -17.00 -11.49
N GLY A 102 -7.83 -17.91 -10.68
CA GLY A 102 -8.26 -18.11 -9.31
C GLY A 102 -7.69 -17.07 -8.34
N THR A 103 -8.20 -17.07 -7.12
CA THR A 103 -7.79 -16.12 -6.08
C THR A 103 -6.31 -16.27 -5.71
N GLU A 104 -5.79 -17.48 -5.73
CA GLU A 104 -4.36 -17.75 -5.45
C GLU A 104 -3.44 -17.05 -6.45
N GLU A 105 -3.79 -17.07 -7.74
CA GLU A 105 -3.04 -16.40 -8.79
C GLU A 105 -3.14 -14.87 -8.66
N ILE A 106 -4.28 -14.35 -8.21
CA ILE A 106 -4.46 -12.90 -7.98
C ILE A 106 -3.59 -12.44 -6.80
N ILE A 107 -3.55 -13.22 -5.71
CA ILE A 107 -2.67 -12.93 -4.57
C ILE A 107 -1.20 -13.02 -5.00
N ASP A 108 -0.86 -13.97 -5.86
CA ASP A 108 0.49 -14.12 -6.41
C ASP A 108 0.90 -12.93 -7.28
N ASP A 109 -0.02 -12.37 -8.06
CA ASP A 109 0.21 -11.13 -8.82
C ASP A 109 0.54 -9.97 -7.88
N ALA A 110 -0.21 -9.83 -6.80
CA ALA A 110 0.04 -8.78 -5.80
C ALA A 110 1.43 -8.95 -5.15
N ALA A 111 1.81 -10.17 -4.79
CA ALA A 111 3.13 -10.45 -4.22
C ALA A 111 4.27 -10.16 -5.19
N ALA A 112 4.11 -10.52 -6.48
CA ALA A 112 5.09 -10.24 -7.53
C ALA A 112 5.28 -8.73 -7.73
N ALA A 113 4.20 -7.95 -7.74
CA ALA A 113 4.26 -6.50 -7.88
C ALA A 113 4.95 -5.82 -6.69
N VAL A 114 4.73 -6.31 -5.47
CA VAL A 114 5.43 -5.83 -4.27
C VAL A 114 6.92 -6.18 -4.32
N ALA A 115 7.27 -7.39 -4.75
CA ALA A 115 8.66 -7.79 -4.92
C ALA A 115 9.37 -6.92 -5.96
N TRP A 116 8.72 -6.62 -7.09
CA TRP A 116 9.21 -5.67 -8.08
C TRP A 116 9.47 -4.28 -7.46
N ALA A 117 8.55 -3.80 -6.63
CA ALA A 117 8.71 -2.50 -5.97
C ALA A 117 9.95 -2.46 -5.07
N PHE A 118 10.24 -3.50 -4.31
CA PHE A 118 11.47 -3.60 -3.52
C PHE A 118 12.74 -3.55 -4.38
N GLU A 119 12.72 -4.17 -5.55
CA GLU A 119 13.87 -4.26 -6.45
C GLU A 119 14.13 -2.96 -7.21
N HIS A 120 13.07 -2.29 -7.67
CA HIS A 120 13.17 -1.19 -8.63
C HIS A 120 12.85 0.20 -8.07
N CYS A 121 12.32 0.34 -6.85
CA CYS A 121 11.93 1.65 -6.32
C CYS A 121 13.09 2.65 -6.28
N GLY A 122 14.32 2.18 -6.09
CA GLY A 122 15.52 3.03 -6.08
C GLY A 122 15.75 3.77 -7.40
N GLU A 123 15.34 3.20 -8.54
CA GLU A 123 15.45 3.82 -9.88
C GLU A 123 14.60 5.09 -9.98
N TYR A 124 13.56 5.21 -9.14
CA TYR A 124 12.60 6.31 -9.08
C TYR A 124 12.75 7.17 -7.81
N GLY A 125 13.85 7.00 -7.06
CA GLY A 125 14.11 7.76 -5.84
C GLY A 125 13.37 7.25 -4.60
N GLY A 126 12.83 6.04 -4.62
CA GLY A 126 12.24 5.36 -3.47
C GLY A 126 13.28 4.73 -2.56
N ASP A 127 12.91 4.51 -1.31
CA ASP A 127 13.71 3.79 -0.30
C ASP A 127 13.09 2.42 -0.06
N ALA A 128 13.82 1.36 -0.43
CA ALA A 128 13.37 -0.02 -0.23
C ALA A 128 13.15 -0.40 1.24
N LYS A 129 13.62 0.39 2.20
CA LYS A 129 13.33 0.23 3.62
C LYS A 129 12.03 0.90 4.06
N LYS A 130 11.38 1.63 3.16
CA LYS A 130 10.17 2.40 3.41
C LYS A 130 9.05 2.02 2.43
N VAL A 131 8.94 0.74 2.10
CA VAL A 131 7.88 0.22 1.22
C VAL A 131 6.63 -0.07 2.04
N PHE A 132 5.55 0.61 1.72
CA PHE A 132 4.21 0.40 2.25
C PHE A 132 3.34 -0.21 1.17
N VAL A 133 2.42 -1.07 1.58
CA VAL A 133 1.37 -1.59 0.71
C VAL A 133 0.03 -1.01 1.15
N ALA A 134 -0.75 -0.52 0.21
CA ALA A 134 -2.07 0.07 0.48
C ALA A 134 -3.06 -0.33 -0.63
N GLY A 135 -4.32 -0.33 -0.32
CA GLY A 135 -5.33 -0.67 -1.32
C GLY A 135 -6.74 -0.67 -0.75
N HIS A 136 -7.70 -0.50 -1.63
CA HIS A 136 -9.11 -0.38 -1.29
C HIS A 136 -9.89 -1.64 -1.63
N SER A 137 -10.84 -2.04 -0.78
CA SER A 137 -11.77 -3.15 -1.03
C SER A 137 -11.03 -4.45 -1.37
N ALA A 138 -11.16 -4.98 -2.58
CA ALA A 138 -10.38 -6.12 -3.07
C ALA A 138 -8.86 -5.86 -2.96
N GLY A 139 -8.40 -4.63 -3.25
CA GLY A 139 -7.00 -4.23 -3.03
C GLY A 139 -6.60 -4.28 -1.55
N GLY A 140 -7.47 -3.86 -0.64
CA GLY A 140 -7.24 -3.98 0.81
C GLY A 140 -7.13 -5.43 1.29
N TYR A 141 -7.90 -6.33 0.67
CA TYR A 141 -7.76 -7.77 0.88
C TYR A 141 -6.39 -8.27 0.42
N LEU A 142 -5.94 -7.91 -0.80
CA LEU A 142 -4.63 -8.29 -1.34
C LEU A 142 -3.49 -7.76 -0.46
N VAL A 143 -3.57 -6.52 0.00
CA VAL A 143 -2.64 -5.90 0.96
C VAL A 143 -2.51 -6.74 2.22
N SER A 144 -3.65 -7.17 2.79
CA SER A 144 -3.66 -7.99 4.01
C SER A 144 -3.04 -9.37 3.76
N MET A 145 -3.32 -10.00 2.61
CA MET A 145 -2.73 -11.30 2.25
C MET A 145 -1.21 -11.22 2.09
N VAL A 146 -0.70 -10.22 1.37
CA VAL A 146 0.75 -10.04 1.16
C VAL A 146 1.49 -9.74 2.46
N ALA A 147 0.88 -8.96 3.36
CA ALA A 147 1.50 -8.59 4.63
C ALA A 147 1.49 -9.73 5.67
N LEU A 148 0.44 -10.55 5.68
CA LEU A 148 0.22 -11.54 6.73
C LEU A 148 0.70 -12.94 6.39
N ASP A 149 0.61 -13.37 5.12
CA ASP A 149 1.11 -14.67 4.69
C ASP A 149 2.59 -14.56 4.24
N PRO A 150 3.57 -14.99 5.05
CA PRO A 150 4.98 -14.87 4.69
C PRO A 150 5.35 -15.64 3.42
N ALA A 151 4.60 -16.67 3.07
CA ALA A 151 4.90 -17.50 1.91
C ALA A 151 4.78 -16.72 0.60
N ARG A 152 3.95 -15.67 0.56
CA ARG A 152 3.67 -14.89 -0.64
C ARG A 152 4.93 -14.16 -1.14
N LEU A 153 5.53 -13.32 -0.32
CA LEU A 153 6.75 -12.60 -0.69
C LEU A 153 7.98 -13.51 -0.70
N LYS A 154 8.02 -14.54 0.13
CA LYS A 154 9.13 -15.50 0.15
C LYS A 154 9.33 -16.20 -1.19
N LYS A 155 8.27 -16.46 -1.94
CA LYS A 155 8.32 -16.98 -3.31
C LYS A 155 9.20 -16.12 -4.23
N TYR A 156 9.27 -14.82 -3.97
CA TYR A 156 10.03 -13.82 -4.73
C TYR A 156 11.32 -13.38 -4.02
N GLY A 157 11.81 -14.17 -3.04
CA GLY A 157 13.04 -13.89 -2.32
C GLY A 157 12.97 -12.71 -1.35
N ARG A 158 11.74 -12.33 -0.91
CA ARG A 158 11.49 -11.27 0.04
C ARG A 158 10.79 -11.79 1.29
N GLU A 159 10.97 -11.09 2.40
CA GLU A 159 10.24 -11.39 3.63
C GLU A 159 9.11 -10.35 3.83
N ALA A 160 7.95 -10.82 4.29
CA ALA A 160 6.82 -9.92 4.55
C ALA A 160 7.17 -8.83 5.57
N ASN A 161 8.08 -9.13 6.49
CA ASN A 161 8.55 -8.20 7.53
C ASN A 161 9.52 -7.12 7.02
N GLU A 162 9.91 -7.14 5.74
CA GLU A 162 10.61 -6.03 5.09
C GLU A 162 9.64 -4.86 4.78
N LEU A 163 8.34 -5.10 4.76
CA LEU A 163 7.34 -4.04 4.59
C LEU A 163 7.38 -3.06 5.76
N ALA A 164 7.47 -1.78 5.47
CA ALA A 164 7.38 -0.72 6.47
C ALA A 164 5.98 -0.59 7.08
N GLY A 165 4.95 -1.08 6.38
CA GLY A 165 3.59 -1.18 6.87
C GLY A 165 2.58 -1.58 5.81
N ALA A 166 1.39 -1.95 6.25
CA ALA A 166 0.26 -2.31 5.42
C ALA A 166 -0.98 -1.49 5.79
N ILE A 167 -1.67 -0.96 4.79
CA ILE A 167 -2.80 -0.05 4.97
C ILE A 167 -4.00 -0.58 4.15
N PRO A 168 -4.70 -1.61 4.64
CA PRO A 168 -5.92 -2.09 4.00
C PRO A 168 -7.10 -1.15 4.28
N TYR A 169 -7.67 -0.57 3.21
CA TYR A 169 -8.92 0.19 3.25
C TYR A 169 -10.10 -0.73 2.95
N SER A 170 -10.93 -0.99 3.93
CA SER A 170 -12.16 -1.78 3.80
C SER A 170 -11.97 -3.11 3.04
N GLY A 171 -10.85 -3.81 3.31
CA GLY A 171 -10.56 -5.13 2.76
C GLY A 171 -11.31 -6.24 3.49
N HIS A 172 -11.64 -7.34 2.80
CA HIS A 172 -12.07 -8.55 3.48
C HIS A 172 -10.97 -9.11 4.39
N SER A 173 -11.33 -9.58 5.56
CA SER A 173 -10.44 -10.32 6.45
C SER A 173 -10.70 -11.83 6.44
N ILE A 174 -11.89 -12.25 6.00
CA ILE A 174 -12.25 -13.63 5.70
C ILE A 174 -11.94 -13.94 4.22
N THR A 175 -12.10 -15.19 3.81
CA THR A 175 -12.01 -15.61 2.39
C THR A 175 -12.90 -14.71 1.54
N HIS A 176 -12.33 -14.10 0.51
CA HIS A 176 -13.00 -13.08 -0.30
C HIS A 176 -14.32 -13.59 -0.87
N TYR A 177 -15.35 -12.74 -0.93
CA TYR A 177 -16.70 -13.15 -1.38
C TYR A 177 -16.68 -13.75 -2.80
N THR A 178 -15.87 -13.23 -3.70
CA THR A 178 -15.70 -13.76 -5.06
C THR A 178 -15.19 -15.19 -5.04
N THR A 179 -14.21 -15.49 -4.17
CA THR A 179 -13.70 -16.87 -3.97
C THR A 179 -14.81 -17.79 -3.49
N ARG A 180 -15.59 -17.35 -2.49
CA ARG A 180 -16.73 -18.11 -1.96
C ARG A 180 -17.81 -18.36 -3.03
N GLN A 181 -18.10 -17.35 -3.87
CA GLN A 181 -19.02 -17.49 -5.00
C GLN A 181 -18.51 -18.50 -6.04
N MET A 182 -17.20 -18.46 -6.37
CA MET A 182 -16.57 -19.46 -7.29
C MET A 182 -16.65 -20.89 -6.73
N MET A 183 -16.67 -21.03 -5.40
CA MET A 183 -16.90 -22.32 -4.71
C MET A 183 -18.39 -22.72 -4.64
N GLY A 184 -19.31 -21.90 -5.16
CA GLY A 184 -20.74 -22.15 -5.09
C GLY A 184 -21.34 -21.96 -3.68
N MET A 185 -20.66 -21.23 -2.80
CA MET A 185 -21.13 -20.99 -1.43
C MET A 185 -22.24 -19.91 -1.39
N PRO A 186 -23.16 -20.00 -0.43
CA PRO A 186 -24.13 -18.93 -0.17
C PRO A 186 -23.43 -17.60 0.13
N PRO A 187 -23.98 -16.45 -0.34
CA PRO A 187 -23.31 -15.15 -0.25
C PRO A 187 -22.93 -14.71 1.17
N HIS A 188 -23.76 -15.08 2.16
CA HIS A 188 -23.60 -14.68 3.56
C HIS A 188 -22.86 -15.72 4.43
N GLN A 189 -22.47 -16.86 3.84
CA GLN A 189 -21.72 -17.85 4.58
C GLN A 189 -20.26 -17.44 4.69
N ALA A 190 -19.78 -17.24 5.92
CA ALA A 190 -18.37 -16.94 6.17
C ALA A 190 -17.49 -18.20 5.96
N LEU A 191 -16.28 -17.98 5.46
CA LEU A 191 -15.23 -19.00 5.35
C LEU A 191 -13.92 -18.35 5.76
N ILE A 192 -13.08 -19.09 6.49
CA ILE A 192 -11.70 -18.71 6.82
C ILE A 192 -10.82 -19.89 6.41
N ASP A 193 -10.15 -19.76 5.29
CA ASP A 193 -9.20 -20.74 4.76
C ASP A 193 -7.86 -20.09 4.44
N GLY A 194 -6.95 -20.77 3.76
CA GLY A 194 -5.63 -20.27 3.39
C GLY A 194 -5.64 -18.99 2.53
N THR A 195 -6.79 -18.60 1.97
CA THR A 195 -6.98 -17.35 1.22
C THR A 195 -7.60 -16.24 2.08
N ALA A 196 -7.75 -16.44 3.39
CA ALA A 196 -8.28 -15.45 4.31
C ALA A 196 -7.16 -14.75 5.10
N PRO A 197 -7.09 -13.44 5.16
CA PRO A 197 -6.14 -12.73 6.03
C PRO A 197 -6.20 -13.18 7.49
N LEU A 198 -7.38 -13.46 8.02
CA LEU A 198 -7.57 -13.97 9.38
C LEU A 198 -6.88 -15.30 9.65
N TYR A 199 -6.71 -16.15 8.65
CA TYR A 199 -5.99 -17.42 8.77
C TYR A 199 -4.50 -17.22 9.09
N HIS A 200 -3.92 -16.11 8.62
CA HIS A 200 -2.50 -15.80 8.71
C HIS A 200 -2.15 -14.80 9.81
N VAL A 201 -3.07 -14.53 10.75
CA VAL A 201 -2.80 -13.60 11.87
C VAL A 201 -1.60 -14.08 12.69
N ARG A 202 -0.62 -13.20 12.88
CA ARG A 202 0.63 -13.48 13.60
C ARG A 202 1.13 -12.25 14.37
N ALA A 203 1.89 -12.50 15.45
CA ALA A 203 2.38 -11.46 16.34
C ALA A 203 3.45 -10.55 15.72
N ASP A 204 4.23 -11.10 14.82
CA ASP A 204 5.39 -10.47 14.18
C ASP A 204 5.12 -9.94 12.76
N ALA A 205 3.85 -9.77 12.39
CA ALA A 205 3.48 -9.14 11.12
C ALA A 205 3.99 -7.69 11.01
N PRO A 206 4.15 -7.14 9.80
CA PRO A 206 4.43 -5.71 9.63
C PRO A 206 3.37 -4.83 10.32
N PRO A 207 3.68 -3.56 10.65
CA PRO A 207 2.70 -2.62 11.16
C PRO A 207 1.44 -2.56 10.26
N LEU A 208 0.24 -2.59 10.87
CA LEU A 208 -1.04 -2.55 10.15
C LEU A 208 -1.89 -1.34 10.58
N LEU A 209 -2.27 -0.52 9.62
CA LEU A 209 -3.30 0.51 9.78
C LEU A 209 -4.55 0.07 9.00
N ILE A 210 -5.48 -0.57 9.69
CA ILE A 210 -6.75 -1.01 9.11
C ILE A 210 -7.70 0.18 9.09
N ILE A 211 -8.22 0.52 7.92
CA ILE A 211 -9.16 1.63 7.76
C ILE A 211 -10.49 1.07 7.26
N SER A 212 -11.58 1.44 7.88
CA SER A 212 -12.96 1.12 7.48
C SER A 212 -13.76 2.40 7.31
N GLY A 213 -14.76 2.38 6.45
CA GLY A 213 -15.80 3.40 6.45
C GLY A 213 -16.64 3.36 7.73
N ASP A 214 -17.57 4.28 7.84
CA ASP A 214 -18.59 4.32 8.90
C ASP A 214 -19.39 3.02 8.92
N ARG A 215 -19.50 2.38 10.07
CA ARG A 215 -20.16 1.07 10.23
C ARG A 215 -21.61 1.05 9.77
N GLU A 216 -22.30 2.19 9.81
CA GLU A 216 -23.70 2.31 9.39
C GLU A 216 -23.83 2.55 7.87
N LEU A 217 -22.75 2.99 7.20
CA LEU A 217 -22.72 3.32 5.77
C LEU A 217 -21.90 2.33 4.94
N GLU A 218 -21.02 1.59 5.57
CA GLU A 218 -20.14 0.60 4.93
C GLU A 218 -20.93 -0.61 4.41
N LEU A 219 -20.35 -1.38 3.51
CA LEU A 219 -20.91 -2.64 3.05
C LEU A 219 -21.14 -3.60 4.24
N PHE A 220 -22.22 -4.35 4.19
CA PHE A 220 -22.64 -5.26 5.26
C PHE A 220 -21.51 -6.18 5.75
N GLY A 221 -21.25 -6.13 7.06
CA GLY A 221 -20.26 -6.96 7.74
C GLY A 221 -18.81 -6.51 7.55
N ARG A 222 -18.52 -5.48 6.76
CA ARG A 222 -17.15 -5.08 6.46
C ARG A 222 -16.46 -4.43 7.65
N TYR A 223 -17.15 -3.58 8.38
CA TYR A 223 -16.62 -3.02 9.61
C TYR A 223 -16.41 -4.12 10.67
N GLU A 224 -17.38 -5.01 10.84
CA GLU A 224 -17.32 -6.12 11.79
C GLU A 224 -16.15 -7.06 11.46
N GLU A 225 -15.92 -7.38 10.18
CA GLU A 225 -14.74 -8.14 9.74
C GLU A 225 -13.46 -7.42 10.13
N SER A 226 -13.35 -6.12 9.89
CA SER A 226 -12.19 -5.29 10.21
C SER A 226 -11.95 -5.22 11.72
N ALA A 227 -13.03 -5.07 12.51
CA ALA A 227 -12.97 -5.02 13.96
C ALA A 227 -12.56 -6.38 14.56
N PHE A 228 -13.10 -7.48 14.02
CA PHE A 228 -12.74 -8.84 14.43
C PHE A 228 -11.28 -9.15 14.07
N PHE A 229 -10.87 -8.81 12.85
CA PHE A 229 -9.49 -8.96 12.39
C PHE A 229 -8.50 -8.23 13.31
N TRP A 230 -8.75 -6.97 13.62
CA TRP A 230 -7.92 -6.22 14.57
C TRP A 230 -7.91 -6.84 15.96
N ARG A 231 -9.06 -7.34 16.44
CA ARG A 231 -9.11 -8.07 17.72
C ARG A 231 -8.23 -9.30 17.71
N MET A 232 -8.23 -10.08 16.62
CA MET A 232 -7.42 -11.28 16.50
C MET A 232 -5.93 -10.98 16.44
N LEU A 233 -5.51 -9.92 15.75
CA LEU A 233 -4.13 -9.44 15.76
C LEU A 233 -3.67 -9.12 17.18
N LYS A 234 -4.48 -8.41 17.95
CA LYS A 234 -4.16 -8.10 19.36
C LYS A 234 -4.07 -9.34 20.24
N LEU A 235 -4.97 -10.31 20.05
CA LEU A 235 -4.95 -11.58 20.81
C LEU A 235 -3.73 -12.44 20.43
N ALA A 236 -3.29 -12.39 19.20
CA ALA A 236 -2.04 -13.02 18.75
C ALA A 236 -0.79 -12.32 19.29
N GLY A 237 -0.92 -11.15 19.93
CA GLY A 237 0.19 -10.38 20.49
C GLY A 237 0.80 -9.33 19.55
N HIS A 238 0.17 -9.05 18.40
CA HIS A 238 0.62 -8.02 17.49
C HIS A 238 0.46 -6.62 18.11
N LYS A 239 1.54 -5.85 18.19
CA LYS A 239 1.59 -4.58 18.94
C LYS A 239 1.39 -3.35 18.07
N GLU A 240 1.65 -3.44 16.77
CA GLU A 240 1.68 -2.31 15.83
C GLU A 240 0.49 -2.34 14.87
N SER A 241 -0.69 -2.69 15.39
CA SER A 241 -1.94 -2.65 14.63
C SER A 241 -2.92 -1.64 15.19
N ARG A 242 -3.59 -0.94 14.30
CA ARG A 242 -4.65 0.03 14.62
C ARG A 242 -5.82 -0.13 13.66
N LEU A 243 -7.03 0.02 14.19
CA LEU A 243 -8.26 0.18 13.42
C LEU A 243 -8.70 1.63 13.50
N VAL A 244 -9.03 2.22 12.35
CA VAL A 244 -9.63 3.54 12.21
C VAL A 244 -10.94 3.39 11.46
N GLU A 245 -12.01 3.89 12.05
CA GLU A 245 -13.32 4.07 11.42
C GLU A 245 -13.42 5.52 10.92
N LEU A 246 -13.84 5.70 9.69
CA LEU A 246 -14.04 7.01 9.08
C LEU A 246 -15.51 7.37 9.16
N ASP A 247 -15.89 8.13 10.18
CA ASP A 247 -17.24 8.60 10.45
C ASP A 247 -17.81 9.39 9.25
N GLY A 248 -18.99 9.03 8.79
CA GLY A 248 -19.68 9.65 7.66
C GLY A 248 -19.18 9.23 6.25
N PHE A 249 -18.23 8.31 6.14
CA PHE A 249 -17.74 7.81 4.84
C PHE A 249 -18.27 6.39 4.56
N ASP A 250 -18.87 6.21 3.40
CA ASP A 250 -19.24 4.89 2.90
C ASP A 250 -18.06 4.18 2.22
N HIS A 251 -18.32 2.97 1.69
CA HIS A 251 -17.29 2.14 1.01
C HIS A 251 -16.60 2.85 -0.14
N GLY A 252 -17.29 3.68 -0.91
CA GLY A 252 -16.73 4.37 -2.08
C GLY A 252 -16.06 5.69 -1.72
N THR A 253 -16.65 6.47 -0.83
CA THR A 253 -16.22 7.82 -0.51
C THR A 253 -14.99 7.87 0.39
N MET A 254 -14.65 6.77 1.08
CA MET A 254 -13.49 6.70 1.96
C MET A 254 -12.12 6.83 1.26
N VAL A 255 -12.08 6.74 -0.07
CA VAL A 255 -10.85 6.85 -0.88
C VAL A 255 -10.93 7.94 -1.94
N ALA A 256 -11.93 8.81 -1.89
CA ALA A 256 -12.16 9.90 -2.82
C ALA A 256 -11.33 11.16 -2.50
#